data_675385a610baaa9c3b0a1d06639745ab
#
_entry.id   675385a610baaa9c3b0a1d06639745ab
#
_cell.length_a   1.000
_cell.length_b   1.000
_cell.length_c   1.000
_cell.angle_alpha   90.00
_cell.angle_beta   90.00
_cell.angle_gamma   90.00
#
_symmetry.space_group_name_H-M   'P 1'
#
loop_
_entity.id
_entity.type
_entity.pdbx_description
1 polymer ?
#
loop_
_entity_poly.entity_id
_entity_poly.type
_entity_poly.pdbx_seq_one_letter_code
_entity_poly.pdbx_strand_id
1 'polypeptide(L)'
;MFNSLGQFLTVNFLYFSLAFAWAIALLSIRNLTRINWTWKKESILLLISQVGILGLSYLVRDFNPFLLFPFLVSLFLLLITPQLLPNHCWVGRYFFVSNCLFLLFGLMWGVWFILNIPISPVTRWLMFLTVPLLIFTLPSRIVQFLEQFEVLCRKNWVRPRYPLHPAQRTHYPKVSLHVPTYAEPSELVIQTLNTLSKIDYPNFEILVIDNNTKDEKLWRPVQLYCRTLGDRFQFFHVDPVEGAKAGALNFALTQTAPDAEVIGVIDADYHVNPDFLKALIGYFDDPNIGFVQTPHDYRDWKKNTYLRMCYFEYKIFFHTTMVSLNERDAALTVGTMCLIKKEALEKVGGWAQWCVTEDSELAIRIHAGGYSSVYLKESFGKGLIPETFGGYKQQRYRWTAGPVQEFKHHFNLLMFWPGHKSSLLTFSQKLHHLNHGSIRFNVGLGLLLTPLGFAVITSMVLHKEVIQVPFELWLAVTVSLISGVYLN
;
A
#
# COMPACT_ATOMS: atom_id res chain seq x y z
N MET A 1 -20.66 3.66 -40.59
CA MET A 1 -20.50 5.11 -40.38
C MET A 1 -20.75 5.38 -38.88
N PHE A 2 -19.75 5.86 -38.19
CA PHE A 2 -19.95 6.32 -36.80
C PHE A 2 -20.81 7.59 -36.84
N ASN A 3 -21.83 7.67 -36.01
CA ASN A 3 -22.55 8.91 -35.79
C ASN A 3 -21.58 9.97 -35.18
N SER A 4 -21.95 11.23 -35.15
CA SER A 4 -21.12 12.31 -34.63
C SER A 4 -20.62 12.06 -33.21
N LEU A 5 -21.44 11.44 -32.36
CA LEU A 5 -21.07 11.04 -30.99
C LEU A 5 -19.97 9.96 -31.00
N GLY A 6 -20.09 8.95 -31.86
CA GLY A 6 -19.07 7.90 -31.97
C GLY A 6 -17.72 8.43 -32.43
N GLN A 7 -17.70 9.34 -33.40
CA GLN A 7 -16.49 10.02 -33.85
C GLN A 7 -15.88 10.85 -32.70
N PHE A 8 -16.71 11.62 -31.98
CA PHE A 8 -16.26 12.40 -30.84
C PHE A 8 -15.63 11.53 -29.76
N LEU A 9 -16.29 10.44 -29.33
CA LEU A 9 -15.76 9.56 -28.31
C LEU A 9 -14.48 8.86 -28.74
N THR A 10 -14.41 8.37 -29.98
CA THR A 10 -13.25 7.67 -30.53
C THR A 10 -12.02 8.57 -30.57
N VAL A 11 -12.18 9.79 -31.04
CA VAL A 11 -11.09 10.77 -31.15
C VAL A 11 -10.59 11.19 -29.76
N ASN A 12 -11.50 11.43 -28.82
CA ASN A 12 -11.11 11.78 -27.44
C ASN A 12 -10.39 10.63 -26.75
N PHE A 13 -10.88 9.40 -26.90
CA PHE A 13 -10.26 8.22 -26.32
C PHE A 13 -8.86 7.98 -26.88
N LEU A 14 -8.67 8.14 -28.22
CA LEU A 14 -7.35 8.08 -28.86
C LEU A 14 -6.40 9.14 -28.26
N TYR A 15 -6.84 10.40 -28.23
CA TYR A 15 -6.02 11.50 -27.73
C TYR A 15 -5.55 11.24 -26.29
N PHE A 16 -6.47 10.87 -25.38
CA PHE A 16 -6.11 10.65 -23.98
C PHE A 16 -5.33 9.37 -23.76
N SER A 17 -5.46 8.35 -24.61
CA SER A 17 -4.59 7.18 -24.61
C SER A 17 -3.14 7.54 -24.94
N LEU A 18 -2.93 8.36 -25.99
CA LEU A 18 -1.62 8.89 -26.36
C LEU A 18 -1.05 9.82 -25.30
N ALA A 19 -1.88 10.70 -24.73
CA ALA A 19 -1.49 11.63 -23.69
C ALA A 19 -1.05 10.89 -22.42
N PHE A 20 -1.77 9.85 -22.03
CA PHE A 20 -1.42 9.04 -20.87
C PHE A 20 -0.13 8.22 -21.11
N ALA A 21 0.04 7.60 -22.28
CA ALA A 21 1.27 6.90 -22.65
C ALA A 21 2.48 7.83 -22.58
N TRP A 22 2.34 9.03 -23.12
CA TRP A 22 3.40 10.03 -23.11
C TRP A 22 3.70 10.55 -21.70
N ALA A 23 2.67 10.73 -20.87
CA ALA A 23 2.84 11.13 -19.48
C ALA A 23 3.65 10.09 -18.69
N ILE A 24 3.40 8.79 -18.90
CA ILE A 24 4.21 7.70 -18.33
C ILE A 24 5.66 7.82 -18.77
N ALA A 25 5.91 8.01 -20.07
CA ALA A 25 7.27 8.15 -20.60
C ALA A 25 8.01 9.34 -19.99
N LEU A 26 7.36 10.51 -19.91
CA LEU A 26 7.93 11.71 -19.29
C LEU A 26 8.23 11.51 -17.80
N LEU A 27 7.33 10.86 -17.07
CA LEU A 27 7.51 10.58 -15.66
C LEU A 27 8.67 9.59 -15.44
N SER A 28 8.80 8.58 -16.32
CA SER A 28 9.92 7.65 -16.30
C SER A 28 11.25 8.36 -16.53
N ILE A 29 11.32 9.19 -17.58
CA ILE A 29 12.53 9.98 -17.89
C ILE A 29 12.88 10.87 -16.70
N ARG A 30 11.90 11.58 -16.13
CA ARG A 30 12.10 12.45 -14.99
C ARG A 30 12.67 11.71 -13.77
N ASN A 31 12.14 10.53 -13.45
CA ASN A 31 12.54 9.78 -12.27
C ASN A 31 13.86 9.02 -12.46
N LEU A 32 14.20 8.62 -13.68
CA LEU A 32 15.44 7.90 -14.00
C LEU A 32 16.62 8.83 -14.29
N THR A 33 16.37 10.08 -14.70
CA THR A 33 17.44 11.02 -15.05
C THR A 33 17.81 11.92 -13.88
N ARG A 34 19.11 12.32 -13.81
CA ARG A 34 19.60 13.31 -12.85
C ARG A 34 19.44 14.76 -13.36
N ILE A 35 18.59 15.00 -14.35
CA ILE A 35 18.34 16.31 -14.93
C ILE A 35 17.68 17.22 -13.90
N ASN A 36 18.13 18.46 -13.79
CA ASN A 36 17.48 19.45 -12.95
C ASN A 36 16.17 19.94 -13.62
N TRP A 37 15.06 19.37 -13.17
CA TRP A 37 13.72 19.69 -13.64
C TRP A 37 13.17 20.93 -12.95
N THR A 38 13.32 22.09 -13.59
CA THR A 38 12.69 23.34 -13.13
C THR A 38 11.23 23.42 -13.63
N TRP A 39 10.36 24.15 -12.92
CA TRP A 39 8.97 24.33 -13.33
C TRP A 39 8.82 24.89 -14.78
N LYS A 40 9.70 25.83 -15.17
CA LYS A 40 9.72 26.39 -16.53
C LYS A 40 10.01 25.33 -17.61
N LYS A 41 11.03 24.48 -17.37
CA LYS A 41 11.38 23.40 -18.31
C LYS A 41 10.26 22.38 -18.41
N GLU A 42 9.67 21.97 -17.30
CA GLU A 42 8.54 21.05 -17.28
C GLU A 42 7.33 21.62 -18.05
N SER A 43 6.97 22.89 -17.83
CA SER A 43 5.81 23.53 -18.48
C SER A 43 6.00 23.65 -20.01
N ILE A 44 7.18 24.06 -20.46
CA ILE A 44 7.49 24.16 -21.89
C ILE A 44 7.44 22.77 -22.55
N LEU A 45 8.04 21.75 -21.91
CA LEU A 45 8.02 20.39 -22.42
C LEU A 45 6.60 19.84 -22.53
N LEU A 46 5.74 20.13 -21.54
CA LEU A 46 4.34 19.72 -21.59
C LEU A 46 3.56 20.41 -22.71
N LEU A 47 3.78 21.69 -22.96
CA LEU A 47 3.15 22.40 -24.07
C LEU A 47 3.56 21.81 -25.42
N ILE A 48 4.85 21.57 -25.65
CA ILE A 48 5.37 20.90 -26.83
C ILE A 48 4.74 19.50 -26.96
N SER A 49 4.66 18.77 -25.87
CA SER A 49 4.05 17.42 -25.82
C SER A 49 2.58 17.46 -26.28
N GLN A 50 1.79 18.41 -25.78
CA GLN A 50 0.37 18.54 -26.14
C GLN A 50 0.20 18.82 -27.64
N VAL A 51 1.02 19.70 -28.20
CA VAL A 51 1.03 19.98 -29.64
C VAL A 51 1.45 18.76 -30.46
N GLY A 52 2.47 18.02 -30.00
CA GLY A 52 2.92 16.78 -30.65
C GLY A 52 1.84 15.68 -30.64
N ILE A 53 1.13 15.51 -29.51
CA ILE A 53 0.03 14.54 -29.39
C ILE A 53 -1.14 14.93 -30.31
N LEU A 54 -1.46 16.21 -30.38
CA LEU A 54 -2.49 16.72 -31.28
C LEU A 54 -2.11 16.41 -32.74
N GLY A 55 -0.87 16.71 -33.16
CA GLY A 55 -0.36 16.39 -34.48
C GLY A 55 -0.39 14.90 -34.81
N LEU A 56 0.04 14.03 -33.85
CA LEU A 56 0.00 12.60 -34.02
C LEU A 56 -1.46 12.07 -34.12
N SER A 57 -2.36 12.64 -33.36
CA SER A 57 -3.78 12.27 -33.40
C SER A 57 -4.41 12.64 -34.77
N TYR A 58 -4.01 13.77 -35.38
CA TYR A 58 -4.41 14.14 -36.74
C TYR A 58 -3.86 13.18 -37.78
N LEU A 59 -2.63 12.71 -37.63
CA LEU A 59 -2.04 11.73 -38.57
C LEU A 59 -2.77 10.38 -38.53
N VAL A 60 -3.31 9.99 -37.37
CA VAL A 60 -4.02 8.71 -37.20
C VAL A 60 -5.48 8.78 -37.68
N ARG A 61 -6.15 9.95 -37.55
CA ARG A 61 -7.59 10.08 -37.73
C ARG A 61 -8.00 11.18 -38.72
N ASP A 62 -7.08 11.59 -39.55
CA ASP A 62 -7.27 12.72 -40.47
C ASP A 62 -7.62 14.02 -39.73
N PHE A 63 -7.84 15.11 -40.44
CA PHE A 63 -8.13 16.41 -39.86
C PHE A 63 -9.57 16.44 -39.26
N ASN A 64 -9.71 15.97 -38.02
CA ASN A 64 -11.00 15.91 -37.34
C ASN A 64 -11.13 17.08 -36.34
N PRO A 65 -12.11 17.98 -36.48
CA PRO A 65 -12.26 19.16 -35.62
C PRO A 65 -12.52 18.78 -34.11
N PHE A 66 -13.06 17.59 -33.86
CA PHE A 66 -13.25 17.11 -32.47
C PHE A 66 -11.94 16.91 -31.70
N LEU A 67 -10.76 16.86 -32.35
CA LEU A 67 -9.47 16.80 -31.69
C LEU A 67 -9.06 18.06 -30.94
N LEU A 68 -9.64 19.21 -31.29
CA LEU A 68 -9.41 20.44 -30.51
C LEU A 68 -10.00 20.38 -29.12
N PHE A 69 -11.10 19.65 -28.92
CA PHE A 69 -11.75 19.53 -27.61
C PHE A 69 -10.82 18.90 -26.56
N PRO A 70 -10.26 17.67 -26.73
CA PRO A 70 -9.38 17.07 -25.73
C PRO A 70 -8.11 17.86 -25.49
N PHE A 71 -7.58 18.52 -26.53
CA PHE A 71 -6.42 19.41 -26.40
C PHE A 71 -6.73 20.59 -25.47
N LEU A 72 -7.84 21.30 -25.71
CA LEU A 72 -8.25 22.46 -24.91
C LEU A 72 -8.62 22.04 -23.46
N VAL A 73 -9.34 20.94 -23.29
CA VAL A 73 -9.69 20.41 -21.97
C VAL A 73 -8.42 20.03 -21.19
N SER A 74 -7.49 19.33 -21.81
CA SER A 74 -6.23 18.97 -21.18
C SER A 74 -5.43 20.21 -20.75
N LEU A 75 -5.32 21.20 -21.62
CA LEU A 75 -4.65 22.46 -21.32
C LEU A 75 -5.32 23.22 -20.18
N PHE A 76 -6.65 23.37 -20.22
CA PHE A 76 -7.41 24.04 -19.18
C PHE A 76 -7.25 23.38 -17.82
N LEU A 77 -7.38 22.04 -17.78
CA LEU A 77 -7.20 21.30 -16.53
C LEU A 77 -5.78 21.44 -15.98
N LEU A 78 -4.75 21.44 -16.85
CA LEU A 78 -3.37 21.68 -16.43
C LEU A 78 -3.19 23.07 -15.78
N LEU A 79 -3.91 24.09 -16.22
CA LEU A 79 -3.87 25.44 -15.63
C LEU A 79 -4.48 25.47 -14.21
N ILE A 80 -5.46 24.61 -13.93
CA ILE A 80 -6.13 24.54 -12.61
C ILE A 80 -5.38 23.63 -11.63
N THR A 81 -4.69 22.61 -12.13
CA THR A 81 -4.00 21.63 -11.27
C THR A 81 -3.01 22.20 -10.26
N PRO A 82 -2.31 23.34 -10.46
CA PRO A 82 -1.48 23.93 -9.41
C PRO A 82 -2.22 24.25 -8.13
N GLN A 83 -3.50 24.62 -8.22
CA GLN A 83 -4.35 24.90 -7.06
C GLN A 83 -4.81 23.63 -6.34
N LEU A 84 -5.10 22.57 -7.10
CA LEU A 84 -5.59 21.29 -6.58
C LEU A 84 -4.47 20.38 -6.08
N LEU A 85 -3.31 20.43 -6.75
CA LEU A 85 -2.16 19.56 -6.53
C LEU A 85 -0.88 20.38 -6.31
N PRO A 86 -0.83 21.31 -5.33
CA PRO A 86 0.29 22.27 -5.18
C PRO A 86 1.63 21.56 -4.91
N ASN A 87 1.60 20.44 -4.23
CA ASN A 87 2.80 19.71 -3.80
C ASN A 87 3.39 18.76 -4.86
N HIS A 88 2.79 18.72 -6.08
CA HIS A 88 3.20 17.79 -7.12
C HIS A 88 3.94 18.50 -8.26
N CYS A 89 4.82 17.78 -8.95
CA CYS A 89 5.52 18.28 -10.13
C CYS A 89 4.56 18.45 -11.33
N TRP A 90 4.92 19.30 -12.30
CA TRP A 90 4.08 19.53 -13.48
C TRP A 90 3.87 18.27 -14.33
N VAL A 91 4.91 17.48 -14.53
CA VAL A 91 4.79 16.19 -15.23
C VAL A 91 3.82 15.25 -14.48
N GLY A 92 3.87 15.25 -13.15
CA GLY A 92 2.92 14.48 -12.33
C GLY A 92 1.48 14.97 -12.48
N ARG A 93 1.26 16.29 -12.48
CA ARG A 93 -0.08 16.87 -12.73
C ARG A 93 -0.62 16.45 -14.10
N TYR A 94 0.24 16.48 -15.12
CA TYR A 94 -0.11 16.03 -16.46
C TYR A 94 -0.45 14.53 -16.47
N PHE A 95 0.35 13.70 -15.80
CA PHE A 95 0.08 12.27 -15.65
C PHE A 95 -1.29 12.03 -14.98
N PHE A 96 -1.60 12.76 -13.90
CA PHE A 96 -2.88 12.66 -13.22
C PHE A 96 -4.06 13.02 -14.12
N VAL A 97 -4.00 14.19 -14.78
CA VAL A 97 -5.07 14.65 -15.70
C VAL A 97 -5.27 13.68 -16.84
N SER A 98 -4.18 13.25 -17.48
CA SER A 98 -4.23 12.32 -18.62
C SER A 98 -4.83 10.98 -18.23
N ASN A 99 -4.49 10.44 -17.03
CA ASN A 99 -5.07 9.19 -16.53
C ASN A 99 -6.57 9.32 -16.24
N CYS A 100 -6.99 10.39 -15.56
CA CYS A 100 -8.41 10.62 -15.26
C CYS A 100 -9.24 10.72 -16.54
N LEU A 101 -8.77 11.46 -17.55
CA LEU A 101 -9.46 11.61 -18.82
C LEU A 101 -9.44 10.33 -19.65
N PHE A 102 -8.31 9.60 -19.65
CA PHE A 102 -8.21 8.29 -20.27
C PHE A 102 -9.26 7.30 -19.71
N LEU A 103 -9.40 7.22 -18.39
CA LEU A 103 -10.39 6.36 -17.76
C LEU A 103 -11.83 6.81 -18.06
N LEU A 104 -12.11 8.10 -18.00
CA LEU A 104 -13.43 8.66 -18.28
C LEU A 104 -13.86 8.39 -19.72
N PHE A 105 -13.04 8.79 -20.69
CA PHE A 105 -13.36 8.60 -22.10
C PHE A 105 -13.28 7.14 -22.53
N GLY A 106 -12.41 6.35 -21.91
CA GLY A 106 -12.35 4.90 -22.11
C GLY A 106 -13.65 4.19 -21.67
N LEU A 107 -14.21 4.56 -20.53
CA LEU A 107 -15.49 4.02 -20.07
C LEU A 107 -16.64 4.44 -21.01
N MET A 108 -16.73 5.72 -21.33
CA MET A 108 -17.78 6.24 -22.23
C MET A 108 -17.68 5.60 -23.63
N TRP A 109 -16.50 5.52 -24.18
CA TRP A 109 -16.23 4.88 -25.47
C TRP A 109 -16.53 3.38 -25.43
N GLY A 110 -16.14 2.68 -24.36
CA GLY A 110 -16.38 1.24 -24.19
C GLY A 110 -17.87 0.90 -24.18
N VAL A 111 -18.67 1.66 -23.43
CA VAL A 111 -20.13 1.52 -23.40
C VAL A 111 -20.73 1.81 -24.77
N TRP A 112 -20.34 2.91 -25.43
CA TRP A 112 -20.77 3.24 -26.76
C TRP A 112 -20.39 2.15 -27.78
N PHE A 113 -19.17 1.61 -27.70
CA PHE A 113 -18.69 0.55 -28.57
C PHE A 113 -19.56 -0.72 -28.46
N ILE A 114 -19.83 -1.20 -27.24
CA ILE A 114 -20.68 -2.38 -27.01
C ILE A 114 -22.09 -2.18 -27.58
N LEU A 115 -22.63 -0.96 -27.49
CA LEU A 115 -23.95 -0.66 -28.02
C LEU A 115 -24.04 -0.68 -29.56
N ASN A 116 -22.94 -0.33 -30.23
CA ASN A 116 -22.94 -0.08 -31.68
C ASN A 116 -22.24 -1.15 -32.54
N ILE A 117 -21.52 -2.11 -31.93
CA ILE A 117 -20.90 -3.21 -32.70
C ILE A 117 -21.98 -4.21 -33.17
N PRO A 118 -21.78 -4.82 -34.35
CA PRO A 118 -22.72 -5.79 -34.93
C PRO A 118 -22.52 -7.18 -34.30
N ILE A 119 -23.08 -7.37 -33.10
CA ILE A 119 -23.06 -8.64 -32.36
C ILE A 119 -24.48 -9.04 -31.95
N SER A 120 -24.67 -10.32 -31.65
CA SER A 120 -25.95 -10.84 -31.17
C SER A 120 -26.38 -10.19 -29.84
N PRO A 121 -27.67 -10.14 -29.55
CA PRO A 121 -28.16 -9.64 -28.26
C PRO A 121 -27.54 -10.40 -27.06
N VAL A 122 -27.33 -11.70 -27.21
CA VAL A 122 -26.75 -12.55 -26.15
C VAL A 122 -25.32 -12.10 -25.83
N THR A 123 -24.46 -12.00 -26.86
CA THR A 123 -23.07 -11.53 -26.69
C THR A 123 -23.04 -10.12 -26.08
N ARG A 124 -23.91 -9.22 -26.54
CA ARG A 124 -24.01 -7.86 -26.01
C ARG A 124 -24.40 -7.84 -24.53
N TRP A 125 -25.38 -8.62 -24.12
CA TRP A 125 -25.75 -8.73 -22.70
C TRP A 125 -24.62 -9.28 -21.84
N LEU A 126 -23.91 -10.31 -22.30
CA LEU A 126 -22.75 -10.85 -21.61
C LEU A 126 -21.65 -9.79 -21.43
N MET A 127 -21.38 -8.99 -22.47
CA MET A 127 -20.43 -7.87 -22.37
C MET A 127 -20.91 -6.79 -21.37
N PHE A 128 -22.21 -6.46 -21.38
CA PHE A 128 -22.74 -5.51 -20.38
C PHE A 128 -22.66 -6.01 -18.95
N LEU A 129 -22.72 -7.30 -18.68
CA LEU A 129 -22.52 -7.85 -17.35
C LEU A 129 -21.10 -7.63 -16.80
N THR A 130 -20.11 -7.35 -17.65
CA THR A 130 -18.77 -7.00 -17.21
C THR A 130 -18.69 -5.57 -16.65
N VAL A 131 -19.54 -4.67 -17.11
CA VAL A 131 -19.48 -3.22 -16.78
C VAL A 131 -19.70 -2.97 -15.28
N PRO A 132 -20.77 -3.45 -14.62
CA PRO A 132 -20.94 -3.25 -13.18
C PRO A 132 -19.80 -3.85 -12.35
N LEU A 133 -19.23 -5.01 -12.76
CA LEU A 133 -18.07 -5.59 -12.09
C LEU A 133 -16.85 -4.67 -12.19
N LEU A 134 -16.59 -4.10 -13.36
CA LEU A 134 -15.51 -3.13 -13.55
C LEU A 134 -15.75 -1.85 -12.73
N ILE A 135 -16.97 -1.30 -12.74
CA ILE A 135 -17.34 -0.12 -11.95
C ILE A 135 -17.12 -0.38 -10.46
N PHE A 136 -17.48 -1.57 -9.97
CA PHE A 136 -17.28 -1.91 -8.55
C PHE A 136 -15.80 -1.92 -8.15
N THR A 137 -14.89 -2.24 -9.08
CA THR A 137 -13.44 -2.22 -8.80
C THR A 137 -12.82 -0.81 -8.85
N LEU A 138 -13.49 0.17 -9.47
CA LEU A 138 -12.95 1.51 -9.69
C LEU A 138 -12.52 2.24 -8.41
N PRO A 139 -13.29 2.27 -7.30
CA PRO A 139 -12.89 2.97 -6.10
C PRO A 139 -11.52 2.53 -5.58
N SER A 140 -11.29 1.22 -5.45
CA SER A 140 -10.00 0.69 -5.00
C SER A 140 -8.87 0.98 -5.99
N ARG A 141 -9.14 0.89 -7.31
CA ARG A 141 -8.15 1.23 -8.34
C ARG A 141 -7.77 2.71 -8.30
N ILE A 142 -8.74 3.60 -8.06
CA ILE A 142 -8.50 5.03 -7.90
C ILE A 142 -7.60 5.28 -6.67
N VAL A 143 -7.90 4.66 -5.52
CA VAL A 143 -7.08 4.82 -4.32
C VAL A 143 -5.66 4.29 -4.55
N GLN A 144 -5.49 3.11 -5.14
CA GLN A 144 -4.17 2.59 -5.50
C GLN A 144 -3.40 3.52 -6.44
N PHE A 145 -4.08 4.03 -7.47
CA PHE A 145 -3.48 5.01 -8.37
C PHE A 145 -3.03 6.27 -7.62
N LEU A 146 -3.85 6.78 -6.71
CA LEU A 146 -3.50 7.95 -5.89
C LEU A 146 -2.27 7.68 -4.99
N GLU A 147 -2.17 6.49 -4.41
CA GLU A 147 -1.00 6.09 -3.61
C GLU A 147 0.28 6.09 -4.44
N GLN A 148 0.24 5.48 -5.61
CA GLN A 148 1.38 5.44 -6.55
C GLN A 148 1.72 6.83 -7.07
N PHE A 149 0.71 7.61 -7.44
CA PHE A 149 0.84 8.99 -7.89
C PHE A 149 1.55 9.88 -6.84
N GLU A 150 1.17 9.77 -5.58
CA GLU A 150 1.82 10.50 -4.48
C GLU A 150 3.32 10.23 -4.45
N VAL A 151 3.73 8.97 -4.47
CA VAL A 151 5.14 8.59 -4.34
C VAL A 151 5.96 9.00 -5.56
N LEU A 152 5.40 8.86 -6.77
CA LEU A 152 6.11 9.14 -8.03
C LEU A 152 6.19 10.63 -8.36
N CYS A 153 5.18 11.41 -7.98
CA CYS A 153 4.99 12.76 -8.50
C CYS A 153 5.13 13.88 -7.44
N ARG A 154 5.11 13.53 -6.16
CA ARG A 154 5.17 14.53 -5.08
C ARG A 154 6.56 15.13 -4.94
N LYS A 155 6.63 16.44 -4.77
CA LYS A 155 7.87 17.20 -4.49
C LYS A 155 8.00 17.56 -3.03
N ASN A 156 6.95 18.12 -2.46
CA ASN A 156 6.94 18.64 -1.11
C ASN A 156 6.12 17.72 -0.19
N TRP A 157 6.79 17.13 0.76
CA TRP A 157 6.20 16.24 1.74
C TRP A 157 5.93 17.01 3.02
N VAL A 158 4.77 16.82 3.61
CA VAL A 158 4.35 17.51 4.83
C VAL A 158 4.74 16.68 6.06
N ARG A 159 4.57 15.35 5.96
CA ARG A 159 4.86 14.47 7.09
C ARG A 159 6.30 13.93 7.06
N PRO A 160 6.87 13.62 8.23
CA PRO A 160 8.22 13.08 8.33
C PRO A 160 8.32 11.70 7.65
N ARG A 161 9.46 11.43 7.03
CA ARG A 161 9.74 10.18 6.31
C ARG A 161 11.11 9.59 6.62
N TYR A 162 11.92 10.32 7.35
CA TYR A 162 13.28 9.94 7.70
C TYR A 162 13.47 10.01 9.21
N PRO A 163 14.40 9.23 9.77
CA PRO A 163 14.70 9.25 11.19
C PRO A 163 15.05 10.67 11.65
N LEU A 164 14.73 10.96 12.89
CA LEU A 164 15.24 12.16 13.53
C LEU A 164 16.71 11.95 13.82
N HIS A 165 17.55 12.96 13.52
CA HIS A 165 18.92 12.92 13.96
C HIS A 165 18.95 12.86 15.49
N PRO A 166 19.71 11.92 16.08
CA PRO A 166 19.76 11.78 17.52
C PRO A 166 20.34 13.05 18.15
N ALA A 167 19.46 13.96 18.58
CA ALA A 167 19.87 15.03 19.49
C ALA A 167 20.23 14.40 20.84
N GLN A 168 21.24 14.94 21.52
CA GLN A 168 21.47 14.56 22.91
C GLN A 168 20.20 14.90 23.70
N ARG A 169 19.57 13.86 24.25
CA ARG A 169 18.34 14.00 25.04
C ARG A 169 18.72 14.05 26.52
N THR A 170 18.03 14.86 27.27
CA THR A 170 18.14 14.88 28.73
C THR A 170 17.31 13.78 29.38
N HIS A 171 16.24 13.34 28.70
CA HIS A 171 15.36 12.26 29.13
C HIS A 171 15.25 11.19 28.05
N TYR A 172 15.39 9.92 28.45
CA TYR A 172 15.20 8.74 27.62
C TYR A 172 14.02 7.95 28.16
N PRO A 173 12.80 8.04 27.54
CA PRO A 173 11.65 7.27 27.97
C PRO A 173 11.95 5.78 27.93
N LYS A 174 11.44 5.03 28.90
CA LYS A 174 11.67 3.58 28.93
C LYS A 174 10.90 2.86 27.83
N VAL A 175 11.61 2.01 27.08
CA VAL A 175 11.05 1.20 26.00
C VAL A 175 11.03 -0.25 26.43
N SER A 176 9.86 -0.91 26.32
CA SER A 176 9.71 -2.36 26.50
C SER A 176 9.63 -3.03 25.13
N LEU A 177 10.63 -3.83 24.75
CA LEU A 177 10.66 -4.58 23.50
C LEU A 177 10.07 -5.98 23.72
N HIS A 178 8.98 -6.28 23.03
CA HIS A 178 8.30 -7.56 23.06
C HIS A 178 8.75 -8.44 21.89
N VAL A 179 9.24 -9.62 22.18
CA VAL A 179 9.72 -10.61 21.20
C VAL A 179 8.86 -11.87 21.32
N PRO A 180 7.72 -11.93 20.61
CA PRO A 180 6.88 -13.13 20.60
C PRO A 180 7.56 -14.23 19.78
N THR A 181 7.59 -15.47 20.33
CA THR A 181 8.15 -16.65 19.67
C THR A 181 7.12 -17.80 19.69
N TYR A 182 7.13 -18.64 18.66
CA TYR A 182 6.30 -19.83 18.56
C TYR A 182 6.99 -20.91 17.74
N ALA A 183 7.45 -21.97 18.39
CA ALA A 183 8.09 -23.12 17.75
C ALA A 183 9.24 -22.75 16.79
N GLU A 184 9.95 -21.64 17.08
CA GLU A 184 11.08 -21.18 16.29
C GLU A 184 12.36 -21.97 16.67
N PRO A 185 13.28 -22.20 15.70
CA PRO A 185 14.60 -22.73 16.02
C PRO A 185 15.31 -21.85 17.06
N SER A 186 15.83 -22.45 18.13
CA SER A 186 16.48 -21.70 19.22
C SER A 186 17.63 -20.81 18.74
N GLU A 187 18.43 -21.29 17.78
CA GLU A 187 19.54 -20.54 17.19
C GLU A 187 19.10 -19.26 16.51
N LEU A 188 17.92 -19.29 15.85
CA LEU A 188 17.36 -18.13 15.17
C LEU A 188 17.00 -17.05 16.18
N VAL A 189 16.28 -17.43 17.25
CA VAL A 189 15.89 -16.51 18.32
C VAL A 189 17.12 -15.94 19.03
N ILE A 190 18.12 -16.78 19.35
CA ILE A 190 19.37 -16.37 19.96
C ILE A 190 20.10 -15.34 19.09
N GLN A 191 20.14 -15.52 17.77
CA GLN A 191 20.73 -14.52 16.86
C GLN A 191 20.00 -13.17 16.95
N THR A 192 18.67 -13.17 17.02
CA THR A 192 17.87 -11.95 17.23
C THR A 192 18.23 -11.29 18.56
N LEU A 193 18.25 -12.05 19.66
CA LEU A 193 18.64 -11.54 20.99
C LEU A 193 20.06 -10.95 21.01
N ASN A 194 21.00 -11.55 20.27
CA ASN A 194 22.34 -11.02 20.08
C ASN A 194 22.37 -9.64 19.41
N THR A 195 21.43 -9.35 18.51
CA THR A 195 21.35 -8.02 17.90
C THR A 195 20.68 -7.03 18.85
N LEU A 196 19.67 -7.48 19.58
CA LEU A 196 18.97 -6.66 20.58
C LEU A 196 19.87 -6.28 21.76
N SER A 197 20.82 -7.15 22.15
CA SER A 197 21.79 -6.83 23.20
C SER A 197 22.76 -5.69 22.84
N LYS A 198 22.87 -5.37 21.53
CA LYS A 198 23.72 -4.30 21.00
C LYS A 198 22.98 -2.98 20.78
N ILE A 199 21.71 -2.89 21.16
CA ILE A 199 20.93 -1.65 21.02
C ILE A 199 21.61 -0.53 21.84
N ASP A 200 21.90 0.57 21.15
CA ASP A 200 22.48 1.78 21.75
C ASP A 200 21.37 2.69 22.28
N TYR A 201 20.79 2.28 23.39
CA TYR A 201 19.76 3.04 24.10
C TYR A 201 19.87 2.76 25.61
N PRO A 202 19.85 3.80 26.48
CA PRO A 202 20.16 3.58 27.90
C PRO A 202 19.03 2.88 28.69
N ASN A 203 17.76 3.15 28.34
CA ASN A 203 16.62 2.82 29.17
C ASN A 203 15.60 1.91 28.43
N PHE A 204 15.85 0.60 28.41
CA PHE A 204 14.97 -0.39 27.79
C PHE A 204 15.02 -1.75 28.51
N GLU A 205 13.99 -2.53 28.28
CA GLU A 205 13.88 -3.94 28.64
C GLU A 205 13.45 -4.79 27.43
N ILE A 206 13.67 -6.08 27.49
CA ILE A 206 13.30 -7.04 26.44
C ILE A 206 12.54 -8.19 27.09
N LEU A 207 11.29 -8.37 26.67
CA LEU A 207 10.44 -9.46 27.08
C LEU A 207 10.31 -10.47 25.94
N VAL A 208 10.86 -11.66 26.14
CA VAL A 208 10.75 -12.79 25.21
C VAL A 208 9.59 -13.67 25.65
N ILE A 209 8.59 -13.80 24.81
CA ILE A 209 7.38 -14.56 25.14
C ILE A 209 7.27 -15.75 24.18
N ASP A 210 7.64 -16.91 24.69
CA ASP A 210 7.38 -18.16 23.98
C ASP A 210 5.98 -18.65 24.28
N ASN A 211 5.15 -18.74 23.25
CA ASN A 211 3.75 -19.12 23.40
C ASN A 211 3.49 -20.49 22.76
N ASN A 212 2.87 -21.37 23.54
CA ASN A 212 2.37 -22.68 23.11
C ASN A 212 3.42 -23.63 22.47
N THR A 213 4.71 -23.39 22.59
CA THR A 213 5.76 -24.30 22.09
C THR A 213 5.85 -25.52 22.99
N LYS A 214 5.52 -26.70 22.46
CA LYS A 214 5.50 -27.94 23.24
C LYS A 214 6.88 -28.59 23.39
N ASP A 215 7.78 -28.39 22.44
CA ASP A 215 9.12 -28.98 22.47
C ASP A 215 10.08 -28.09 23.27
N GLU A 216 10.47 -28.56 24.44
CA GLU A 216 11.44 -27.88 25.31
C GLU A 216 12.79 -27.60 24.62
N LYS A 217 13.18 -28.41 23.64
CA LYS A 217 14.43 -28.22 22.91
C LYS A 217 14.46 -26.91 22.12
N LEU A 218 13.30 -26.35 21.79
CA LEU A 218 13.21 -25.10 21.06
C LEU A 218 13.25 -23.86 21.99
N TRP A 219 12.52 -23.87 23.10
CA TRP A 219 12.44 -22.68 23.94
C TRP A 219 13.43 -22.67 25.12
N ARG A 220 13.82 -23.84 25.66
CA ARG A 220 14.71 -23.90 26.84
C ARG A 220 16.10 -23.32 26.60
N PRO A 221 16.78 -23.56 25.45
CA PRO A 221 18.04 -22.90 25.13
C PRO A 221 17.90 -21.37 25.09
N VAL A 222 16.77 -20.83 24.59
CA VAL A 222 16.48 -19.39 24.55
C VAL A 222 16.35 -18.84 25.97
N GLN A 223 15.62 -19.53 26.83
CA GLN A 223 15.47 -19.16 28.25
C GLN A 223 16.83 -19.09 28.96
N LEU A 224 17.67 -20.11 28.76
CA LEU A 224 19.00 -20.14 29.36
C LEU A 224 19.86 -19.00 28.82
N TYR A 225 19.76 -18.72 27.52
CA TYR A 225 20.52 -17.64 26.90
C TYR A 225 20.07 -16.25 27.43
N CYS A 226 18.79 -15.99 27.58
CA CYS A 226 18.29 -14.75 28.18
C CYS A 226 18.91 -14.49 29.57
N ARG A 227 19.07 -15.52 30.40
CA ARG A 227 19.71 -15.39 31.73
C ARG A 227 21.18 -14.93 31.63
N THR A 228 21.88 -15.25 30.55
CA THR A 228 23.28 -14.84 30.35
C THR A 228 23.39 -13.37 29.87
N LEU A 229 22.32 -12.79 29.33
CA LEU A 229 22.30 -11.44 28.85
C LEU A 229 21.99 -10.37 29.94
N GLY A 230 21.65 -10.81 31.15
CA GLY A 230 21.40 -9.98 32.31
C GLY A 230 19.93 -9.55 32.46
N ASP A 231 19.65 -8.72 33.48
CA ASP A 231 18.31 -8.42 33.99
C ASP A 231 17.39 -7.67 33.00
N ARG A 232 17.97 -7.09 31.95
CA ARG A 232 17.19 -6.45 30.88
C ARG A 232 16.40 -7.45 30.02
N PHE A 233 16.80 -8.75 30.03
CA PHE A 233 16.20 -9.79 29.22
C PHE A 233 15.40 -10.75 30.11
N GLN A 234 14.10 -10.71 29.95
CA GLN A 234 13.17 -11.58 30.67
C GLN A 234 12.55 -12.57 29.68
N PHE A 235 12.47 -13.83 30.08
CA PHE A 235 11.89 -14.91 29.28
C PHE A 235 10.67 -15.51 29.97
N PHE A 236 9.59 -15.63 29.23
CA PHE A 236 8.34 -16.24 29.67
C PHE A 236 7.95 -17.36 28.70
N HIS A 237 7.73 -18.55 29.23
CA HIS A 237 7.08 -19.65 28.50
C HIS A 237 5.64 -19.73 28.98
N VAL A 238 4.68 -19.53 28.09
CA VAL A 238 3.26 -19.43 28.40
C VAL A 238 2.47 -20.40 27.53
N ASP A 239 1.85 -21.40 28.20
CA ASP A 239 1.08 -22.46 27.54
C ASP A 239 -0.03 -22.94 28.51
N PRO A 240 -1.33 -22.82 28.19
CA PRO A 240 -1.86 -22.30 26.90
C PRO A 240 -1.98 -20.78 26.83
N VAL A 241 -1.84 -20.25 25.62
CA VAL A 241 -2.19 -18.87 25.26
C VAL A 241 -3.17 -18.89 24.09
N GLU A 242 -4.31 -18.25 24.27
CA GLU A 242 -5.28 -18.03 23.19
C GLU A 242 -4.89 -16.82 22.34
N GLY A 243 -5.30 -16.77 21.05
CA GLY A 243 -5.04 -15.65 20.17
C GLY A 243 -3.62 -15.59 19.59
N ALA A 244 -2.85 -16.68 19.67
CA ALA A 244 -1.51 -16.80 19.07
C ALA A 244 -0.58 -15.61 19.41
N LYS A 245 -0.02 -14.91 18.38
CA LYS A 245 0.87 -13.75 18.58
C LYS A 245 0.19 -12.62 19.36
N ALA A 246 -1.07 -12.32 19.07
CA ALA A 246 -1.83 -11.29 19.79
C ALA A 246 -1.96 -11.60 21.28
N GLY A 247 -2.22 -12.86 21.61
CA GLY A 247 -2.28 -13.33 23.01
C GLY A 247 -0.93 -13.21 23.71
N ALA A 248 0.16 -13.60 23.06
CA ALA A 248 1.51 -13.46 23.59
C ALA A 248 1.89 -11.99 23.84
N LEU A 249 1.53 -11.09 22.92
CA LEU A 249 1.77 -9.66 23.06
C LEU A 249 0.92 -9.03 24.19
N ASN A 250 -0.34 -9.45 24.36
CA ASN A 250 -1.18 -9.01 25.46
C ASN A 250 -0.63 -9.52 26.81
N PHE A 251 -0.12 -10.75 26.85
CA PHE A 251 0.58 -11.25 28.05
C PHE A 251 1.83 -10.40 28.33
N ALA A 252 2.66 -10.12 27.30
CA ALA A 252 3.84 -9.26 27.45
C ALA A 252 3.47 -7.88 28.02
N LEU A 253 2.35 -7.31 27.59
CA LEU A 253 1.87 -6.03 28.10
C LEU A 253 1.60 -6.07 29.63
N THR A 254 1.12 -7.18 30.16
CA THR A 254 0.94 -7.35 31.62
C THR A 254 2.24 -7.48 32.38
N GLN A 255 3.33 -7.92 31.72
CA GLN A 255 4.66 -8.09 32.32
C GLN A 255 5.57 -6.86 32.10
N THR A 256 5.11 -5.91 31.27
CA THR A 256 5.82 -4.66 30.95
C THR A 256 6.05 -3.83 32.21
N ALA A 257 7.26 -3.32 32.37
CA ALA A 257 7.61 -2.44 33.48
C ALA A 257 6.62 -1.26 33.60
N PRO A 258 6.20 -0.91 34.82
CA PRO A 258 5.19 0.16 35.02
C PRO A 258 5.64 1.50 34.48
N ASP A 259 6.93 1.80 34.52
CA ASP A 259 7.57 3.01 34.03
C ASP A 259 7.89 3.01 32.51
N ALA A 260 7.54 1.92 31.79
CA ALA A 260 7.68 1.91 30.34
C ALA A 260 6.63 2.84 29.69
N GLU A 261 7.09 3.69 28.78
CA GLU A 261 6.26 4.66 28.07
C GLU A 261 5.97 4.22 26.62
N VAL A 262 6.86 3.40 26.05
CA VAL A 262 6.79 2.94 24.66
C VAL A 262 6.96 1.42 24.60
N ILE A 263 6.15 0.77 23.79
CA ILE A 263 6.22 -0.66 23.50
C ILE A 263 6.80 -0.84 22.10
N GLY A 264 7.79 -1.71 21.95
CA GLY A 264 8.29 -2.12 20.64
C GLY A 264 7.95 -3.58 20.37
N VAL A 265 7.63 -3.93 19.13
CA VAL A 265 7.40 -5.33 18.71
C VAL A 265 8.49 -5.73 17.72
N ILE A 266 9.17 -6.84 18.00
CA ILE A 266 10.26 -7.39 17.18
C ILE A 266 9.99 -8.88 16.95
N ASP A 267 9.89 -9.29 15.70
CA ASP A 267 9.74 -10.70 15.35
C ASP A 267 11.00 -11.52 15.69
N ALA A 268 10.81 -12.79 15.98
CA ALA A 268 11.84 -13.71 16.46
C ALA A 268 13.03 -13.93 15.50
N ASP A 269 12.90 -13.52 14.24
CA ASP A 269 13.90 -13.71 13.18
C ASP A 269 14.57 -12.39 12.74
N TYR A 270 14.33 -11.25 13.44
CA TYR A 270 14.83 -9.95 13.03
C TYR A 270 16.22 -9.63 13.59
N HIS A 271 17.13 -9.19 12.73
CA HIS A 271 18.38 -8.55 13.12
C HIS A 271 18.16 -7.02 13.15
N VAL A 272 18.24 -6.45 14.35
CA VAL A 272 17.92 -5.05 14.61
C VAL A 272 19.20 -4.20 14.61
N ASN A 273 19.13 -2.99 14.01
CA ASN A 273 20.24 -2.04 14.05
C ASN A 273 20.36 -1.41 15.45
N PRO A 274 21.60 -1.19 15.94
CA PRO A 274 21.81 -0.65 17.29
C PRO A 274 21.14 0.70 17.56
N ASP A 275 21.01 1.56 16.57
CA ASP A 275 20.45 2.92 16.68
C ASP A 275 18.93 2.98 16.50
N PHE A 276 18.26 1.84 16.34
CA PHE A 276 16.81 1.75 16.13
C PHE A 276 15.99 2.62 17.09
N LEU A 277 16.21 2.47 18.39
CA LEU A 277 15.45 3.22 19.38
C LEU A 277 15.79 4.70 19.39
N LYS A 278 17.08 5.05 19.29
CA LYS A 278 17.51 6.46 19.25
C LYS A 278 16.94 7.23 18.07
N ALA A 279 16.85 6.56 16.91
CA ALA A 279 16.35 7.16 15.68
C ALA A 279 14.84 7.45 15.72
N LEU A 280 14.08 6.68 16.50
CA LEU A 280 12.61 6.72 16.48
C LEU A 280 11.98 7.39 17.70
N ILE A 281 12.62 7.29 18.86
CA ILE A 281 11.99 7.69 20.13
C ILE A 281 11.59 9.18 20.18
N GLY A 282 12.30 10.02 19.43
CA GLY A 282 12.02 11.47 19.36
C GLY A 282 10.64 11.81 18.80
N TYR A 283 10.01 10.91 18.06
CA TYR A 283 8.66 11.14 17.56
C TYR A 283 7.60 11.15 18.64
N PHE A 284 7.84 10.47 19.76
CA PHE A 284 6.91 10.42 20.90
C PHE A 284 6.95 11.68 21.78
N ASP A 285 7.81 12.66 21.46
CA ASP A 285 7.74 14.00 22.05
C ASP A 285 6.44 14.73 21.65
N ASP A 286 5.86 14.37 20.49
CA ASP A 286 4.49 14.76 20.15
C ASP A 286 3.49 13.81 20.84
N PRO A 287 2.66 14.34 21.78
CA PRO A 287 1.70 13.52 22.52
C PRO A 287 0.65 12.87 21.63
N ASN A 288 0.42 13.38 20.42
CA ASN A 288 -0.56 12.86 19.50
C ASN A 288 -0.07 11.60 18.74
N ILE A 289 1.23 11.34 18.71
CA ILE A 289 1.76 10.15 18.01
C ILE A 289 1.45 8.89 18.83
N GLY A 290 0.65 8.00 18.25
CA GLY A 290 0.32 6.71 18.82
C GLY A 290 1.31 5.61 18.46
N PHE A 291 1.87 5.64 17.24
CA PHE A 291 2.90 4.69 16.84
C PHE A 291 3.83 5.23 15.75
N VAL A 292 5.01 4.61 15.69
CA VAL A 292 6.03 4.83 14.64
C VAL A 292 6.37 3.48 14.03
N GLN A 293 6.21 3.34 12.73
CA GLN A 293 6.47 2.12 11.98
C GLN A 293 7.63 2.32 11.00
N THR A 294 8.49 1.31 10.86
CA THR A 294 9.53 1.26 9.82
C THR A 294 9.29 0.08 8.87
N PRO A 295 9.83 0.09 7.63
CA PRO A 295 9.57 -0.96 6.66
C PRO A 295 10.15 -2.30 7.09
N HIS A 296 9.50 -3.38 6.70
CA HIS A 296 10.14 -4.68 6.68
C HIS A 296 11.28 -4.68 5.64
N ASP A 297 12.39 -5.28 6.01
CA ASP A 297 13.50 -5.59 5.12
C ASP A 297 13.99 -7.02 5.39
N TYR A 298 14.74 -7.60 4.47
CA TYR A 298 15.07 -9.01 4.52
C TYR A 298 16.54 -9.21 4.19
N ARG A 299 17.22 -10.11 4.95
CA ARG A 299 18.68 -10.33 4.81
C ARG A 299 19.04 -11.40 3.80
N ASP A 300 18.13 -12.30 3.45
CA ASP A 300 18.38 -13.49 2.64
C ASP A 300 17.93 -13.39 1.17
N TRP A 301 17.36 -12.27 0.75
CA TRP A 301 16.73 -12.09 -0.55
C TRP A 301 17.62 -12.33 -1.77
N LYS A 302 18.95 -12.26 -1.59
CA LYS A 302 19.94 -12.49 -2.69
C LYS A 302 20.28 -13.96 -2.91
N LYS A 303 19.87 -14.88 -2.02
CA LYS A 303 20.27 -16.30 -2.07
C LYS A 303 19.81 -17.00 -3.35
N ASN A 304 18.59 -16.71 -3.84
CA ASN A 304 18.05 -17.32 -5.07
C ASN A 304 17.00 -16.43 -5.74
N THR A 305 16.53 -16.84 -6.93
CA THR A 305 15.55 -16.09 -7.72
C THR A 305 14.19 -15.99 -7.03
N TYR A 306 13.74 -17.06 -6.37
CA TYR A 306 12.45 -17.08 -5.66
C TYR A 306 12.43 -16.03 -4.53
N LEU A 307 13.43 -16.01 -3.65
CA LEU A 307 13.53 -15.04 -2.57
C LEU A 307 13.65 -13.60 -3.10
N ARG A 308 14.35 -13.43 -4.24
CA ARG A 308 14.45 -12.14 -4.92
C ARG A 308 13.09 -11.65 -5.42
N MET A 309 12.28 -12.52 -6.01
CA MET A 309 10.93 -12.17 -6.46
C MET A 309 10.03 -11.79 -5.28
N CYS A 310 10.04 -12.55 -4.19
CA CYS A 310 9.30 -12.22 -2.97
C CYS A 310 9.74 -10.86 -2.39
N TYR A 311 11.04 -10.60 -2.36
CA TYR A 311 11.58 -9.34 -1.85
C TYR A 311 11.07 -8.12 -2.63
N PHE A 312 11.13 -8.16 -3.95
CA PHE A 312 10.65 -7.04 -4.77
C PHE A 312 9.14 -6.87 -4.69
N GLU A 313 8.38 -7.94 -4.56
CA GLU A 313 6.95 -7.88 -4.35
C GLU A 313 6.60 -7.21 -3.01
N TYR A 314 7.30 -7.53 -1.91
CA TYR A 314 7.11 -6.88 -0.62
C TYR A 314 7.48 -5.38 -0.66
N LYS A 315 8.52 -5.03 -1.42
CA LYS A 315 8.99 -3.65 -1.53
C LYS A 315 7.94 -2.67 -2.02
N ILE A 316 7.06 -3.08 -2.92
CA ILE A 316 6.00 -2.21 -3.45
C ILE A 316 5.14 -1.69 -2.31
N PHE A 317 4.68 -2.57 -1.41
CA PHE A 317 3.87 -2.17 -0.27
C PHE A 317 4.60 -1.18 0.66
N PHE A 318 5.83 -1.49 1.06
CA PHE A 318 6.57 -0.67 2.02
C PHE A 318 7.08 0.65 1.44
N HIS A 319 7.49 0.67 0.18
CA HIS A 319 8.08 1.87 -0.43
C HIS A 319 7.09 2.72 -1.25
N THR A 320 5.88 2.24 -1.48
CA THR A 320 4.83 2.96 -2.20
C THR A 320 3.61 3.18 -1.32
N THR A 321 2.86 2.13 -1.01
CA THR A 321 1.60 2.24 -0.26
C THR A 321 1.83 2.87 1.12
N MET A 322 2.72 2.32 1.95
CA MET A 322 2.96 2.83 3.30
C MET A 322 3.48 4.28 3.33
N VAL A 323 4.31 4.66 2.34
CA VAL A 323 4.79 6.06 2.22
C VAL A 323 3.64 7.01 1.90
N SER A 324 2.73 6.61 1.03
CA SER A 324 1.53 7.39 0.72
C SER A 324 0.57 7.47 1.91
N LEU A 325 0.34 6.34 2.59
CA LEU A 325 -0.49 6.28 3.79
C LEU A 325 0.05 7.20 4.90
N ASN A 326 1.38 7.27 5.08
CA ASN A 326 1.99 8.20 6.03
C ASN A 326 1.62 9.65 5.73
N GLU A 327 1.67 10.07 4.47
CA GLU A 327 1.33 11.45 4.09
C GLU A 327 -0.15 11.78 4.36
N ARG A 328 -0.99 10.76 4.49
CA ARG A 328 -2.42 10.85 4.78
C ARG A 328 -2.77 10.60 6.25
N ASP A 329 -1.77 10.44 7.10
CA ASP A 329 -1.92 10.04 8.51
C ASP A 329 -2.73 8.75 8.70
N ALA A 330 -2.51 7.79 7.82
CA ALA A 330 -3.24 6.53 7.76
C ALA A 330 -2.29 5.32 7.68
N ALA A 331 -1.05 5.45 8.18
CA ALA A 331 -0.09 4.36 8.18
C ALA A 331 -0.61 3.17 9.00
N LEU A 332 -0.13 1.98 8.67
CA LEU A 332 -0.48 0.75 9.37
C LEU A 332 0.68 0.32 10.26
N THR A 333 0.40 -0.37 11.36
CA THR A 333 1.40 -1.21 11.99
C THR A 333 1.48 -2.54 11.23
N VAL A 334 2.66 -3.15 11.15
CA VAL A 334 2.89 -4.35 10.32
C VAL A 334 3.60 -5.47 11.10
N GLY A 335 3.36 -5.52 12.40
CA GLY A 335 3.67 -6.64 13.27
C GLY A 335 5.11 -6.74 13.77
N THR A 336 6.05 -5.96 13.23
CA THR A 336 7.44 -5.89 13.70
C THR A 336 8.08 -4.55 13.37
N MET A 337 9.20 -4.22 14.01
CA MET A 337 9.91 -2.94 13.81
C MET A 337 8.99 -1.72 14.00
N CYS A 338 8.08 -1.83 14.95
CA CYS A 338 7.08 -0.83 15.33
C CYS A 338 7.30 -0.41 16.78
N LEU A 339 7.25 0.89 17.03
CA LEU A 339 7.16 1.46 18.38
C LEU A 339 5.75 2.04 18.57
N ILE A 340 5.13 1.75 19.71
CA ILE A 340 3.74 2.11 20.03
C ILE A 340 3.73 2.81 21.38
N LYS A 341 3.06 3.93 21.50
CA LYS A 341 2.84 4.61 22.77
C LYS A 341 2.03 3.70 23.69
N LYS A 342 2.56 3.35 24.89
CA LYS A 342 1.91 2.42 25.82
C LYS A 342 0.50 2.89 26.19
N GLU A 343 0.35 4.18 26.52
CA GLU A 343 -0.95 4.78 26.81
C GLU A 343 -1.98 4.59 25.68
N ALA A 344 -1.56 4.78 24.41
CA ALA A 344 -2.43 4.60 23.26
C ALA A 344 -2.85 3.15 23.10
N LEU A 345 -1.92 2.20 23.29
CA LEU A 345 -2.17 0.77 23.23
C LEU A 345 -3.14 0.31 24.32
N GLU A 346 -2.93 0.74 25.56
CA GLU A 346 -3.80 0.41 26.70
C GLU A 346 -5.20 1.01 26.52
N LYS A 347 -5.29 2.27 26.07
CA LYS A 347 -6.57 2.94 25.82
C LYS A 347 -7.45 2.21 24.79
N VAL A 348 -6.84 1.56 23.80
CA VAL A 348 -7.59 0.80 22.79
C VAL A 348 -7.77 -0.68 23.14
N GLY A 349 -7.29 -1.13 24.30
CA GLY A 349 -7.50 -2.48 24.82
C GLY A 349 -6.52 -3.54 24.30
N GLY A 350 -5.28 -3.16 23.95
CA GLY A 350 -4.24 -4.08 23.51
C GLY A 350 -4.46 -4.64 22.11
N TRP A 351 -3.88 -5.80 21.80
CA TRP A 351 -3.99 -6.47 20.49
C TRP A 351 -5.24 -7.33 20.38
N ALA A 352 -5.88 -7.30 19.20
CA ALA A 352 -7.10 -8.05 18.90
C ALA A 352 -6.80 -9.53 18.67
N GLN A 353 -7.21 -10.40 19.60
CA GLN A 353 -6.99 -11.85 19.50
C GLN A 353 -7.88 -12.56 18.46
N TRP A 354 -8.94 -11.90 18.01
CA TRP A 354 -9.87 -12.42 17.00
C TRP A 354 -9.40 -12.23 15.56
N CYS A 355 -8.39 -11.36 15.33
CA CYS A 355 -7.89 -11.01 14.01
C CYS A 355 -6.53 -11.66 13.76
N VAL A 356 -6.33 -12.22 12.56
CA VAL A 356 -5.04 -12.85 12.18
C VAL A 356 -3.98 -11.83 11.75
N THR A 357 -4.35 -10.56 11.62
CA THR A 357 -3.48 -9.39 11.43
C THR A 357 -3.77 -8.39 12.54
N GLU A 358 -3.45 -8.80 13.77
CA GLU A 358 -3.64 -8.02 15.00
C GLU A 358 -2.95 -6.65 14.92
N ASP A 359 -1.93 -6.55 14.10
CA ASP A 359 -1.12 -5.37 13.85
C ASP A 359 -1.90 -4.31 13.06
N SER A 360 -2.29 -4.59 11.82
CA SER A 360 -3.03 -3.62 10.99
C SER A 360 -4.40 -3.26 11.58
N GLU A 361 -5.03 -4.19 12.27
CA GLU A 361 -6.25 -3.93 13.05
C GLU A 361 -6.00 -2.91 14.18
N LEU A 362 -4.89 -3.05 14.90
CA LEU A 362 -4.51 -2.12 15.97
C LEU A 362 -4.37 -0.69 15.46
N ALA A 363 -3.80 -0.48 14.26
CA ALA A 363 -3.68 0.83 13.66
C ALA A 363 -5.05 1.51 13.47
N ILE A 364 -6.08 0.76 13.07
CA ILE A 364 -7.46 1.28 12.93
C ILE A 364 -7.95 1.82 14.29
N ARG A 365 -7.77 1.06 15.38
CA ARG A 365 -8.25 1.47 16.72
C ARG A 365 -7.45 2.64 17.28
N ILE A 366 -6.12 2.68 17.08
CA ILE A 366 -5.28 3.80 17.51
C ILE A 366 -5.72 5.08 16.81
N HIS A 367 -5.92 5.06 15.49
CA HIS A 367 -6.43 6.21 14.75
C HIS A 367 -7.86 6.60 15.19
N ALA A 368 -8.73 5.61 15.41
CA ALA A 368 -10.10 5.87 15.92
C ALA A 368 -10.09 6.46 17.34
N GLY A 369 -9.05 6.20 18.12
CA GLY A 369 -8.79 6.81 19.43
C GLY A 369 -8.25 8.24 19.35
N GLY A 370 -8.04 8.77 18.14
CA GLY A 370 -7.58 10.14 17.89
C GLY A 370 -6.07 10.33 17.85
N TYR A 371 -5.29 9.25 17.88
CA TYR A 371 -3.84 9.32 17.73
C TYR A 371 -3.43 9.35 16.25
N SER A 372 -2.30 9.98 15.99
CA SER A 372 -1.61 10.03 14.71
C SER A 372 -0.55 8.94 14.60
N SER A 373 -0.06 8.69 13.41
CA SER A 373 0.98 7.69 13.14
C SER A 373 2.14 8.29 12.35
N VAL A 374 3.32 7.69 12.43
CA VAL A 374 4.47 8.03 11.59
C VAL A 374 4.99 6.77 10.92
N TYR A 375 5.22 6.84 9.62
CA TYR A 375 5.93 5.81 8.88
C TYR A 375 7.22 6.36 8.28
N LEU A 376 8.33 5.71 8.58
CA LEU A 376 9.63 6.08 8.06
C LEU A 376 10.02 5.18 6.88
N LYS A 377 10.76 5.72 5.94
CA LYS A 377 11.20 5.00 4.75
C LYS A 377 12.47 4.15 4.98
N GLU A 378 13.18 4.40 6.06
CA GLU A 378 14.42 3.73 6.41
C GLU A 378 14.17 2.46 7.22
N SER A 379 14.87 1.37 6.87
CA SER A 379 14.80 0.10 7.59
C SER A 379 15.82 0.05 8.71
N PHE A 380 15.39 -0.35 9.90
CA PHE A 380 16.22 -0.54 11.09
C PHE A 380 16.35 -2.01 11.50
N GLY A 381 15.84 -2.92 10.70
CA GLY A 381 15.98 -4.35 10.96
C GLY A 381 15.67 -5.19 9.73
N LYS A 382 16.20 -6.43 9.72
CA LYS A 382 16.06 -7.36 8.61
C LYS A 382 15.69 -8.75 9.11
N GLY A 383 14.52 -9.23 8.68
CA GLY A 383 14.02 -10.57 8.92
C GLY A 383 14.41 -11.58 7.84
N LEU A 384 13.67 -12.68 7.78
CA LEU A 384 13.80 -13.72 6.77
C LEU A 384 12.53 -13.78 5.90
N ILE A 385 12.72 -14.13 4.63
CA ILE A 385 11.62 -14.46 3.72
C ILE A 385 11.27 -15.93 3.92
N PRO A 386 9.98 -16.36 3.87
CA PRO A 386 9.64 -17.77 3.89
C PRO A 386 10.40 -18.56 2.81
N GLU A 387 11.19 -19.56 3.23
CA GLU A 387 12.08 -20.30 2.32
C GLU A 387 11.32 -21.15 1.29
N THR A 388 10.09 -21.52 1.60
CA THR A 388 9.25 -22.37 0.74
C THR A 388 8.02 -21.65 0.23
N PHE A 389 7.56 -22.04 -0.96
CA PHE A 389 6.29 -21.53 -1.50
C PHE A 389 5.08 -21.84 -0.58
N GLY A 390 5.11 -22.96 0.15
CA GLY A 390 4.09 -23.31 1.15
C GLY A 390 4.03 -22.26 2.27
N GLY A 391 5.17 -21.89 2.84
CA GLY A 391 5.27 -20.85 3.87
C GLY A 391 4.83 -19.47 3.35
N TYR A 392 5.28 -19.10 2.15
CA TYR A 392 4.85 -17.88 1.47
C TYR A 392 3.32 -17.84 1.27
N LYS A 393 2.72 -18.94 0.78
CA LYS A 393 1.27 -19.06 0.59
C LYS A 393 0.50 -18.87 1.91
N GLN A 394 0.97 -19.46 3.01
CA GLN A 394 0.37 -19.29 4.33
C GLN A 394 0.47 -17.85 4.82
N GLN A 395 1.62 -17.20 4.62
CA GLN A 395 1.81 -15.78 4.96
C GLN A 395 0.85 -14.89 4.14
N ARG A 396 0.74 -15.13 2.83
CA ARG A 396 -0.18 -14.40 1.95
C ARG A 396 -1.64 -14.64 2.29
N TYR A 397 -1.98 -15.85 2.70
CA TYR A 397 -3.34 -16.13 3.18
C TYR A 397 -3.68 -15.26 4.40
N ARG A 398 -2.81 -15.19 5.39
CA ARG A 398 -3.02 -14.32 6.57
C ARG A 398 -3.15 -12.85 6.16
N TRP A 399 -2.25 -12.34 5.33
CA TRP A 399 -2.25 -10.95 4.85
C TRP A 399 -3.41 -10.61 3.92
N THR A 400 -4.16 -11.60 3.48
CA THR A 400 -5.40 -11.42 2.71
C THR A 400 -6.63 -11.57 3.59
N ALA A 401 -6.67 -12.59 4.44
CA ALA A 401 -7.81 -12.88 5.29
C ALA A 401 -7.98 -11.84 6.42
N GLY A 402 -6.86 -11.40 7.02
CA GLY A 402 -6.87 -10.42 8.10
C GLY A 402 -7.56 -9.11 7.74
N PRO A 403 -7.13 -8.39 6.68
CA PRO A 403 -7.80 -7.16 6.26
C PRO A 403 -9.29 -7.33 5.93
N VAL A 404 -9.72 -8.53 5.50
CA VAL A 404 -11.15 -8.83 5.31
C VAL A 404 -11.86 -8.99 6.65
N GLN A 405 -11.21 -9.60 7.65
CA GLN A 405 -11.75 -9.67 9.03
C GLN A 405 -11.88 -8.26 9.62
N GLU A 406 -10.84 -7.44 9.51
CA GLU A 406 -10.84 -6.02 9.93
C GLU A 406 -11.99 -5.24 9.28
N PHE A 407 -12.13 -5.34 7.96
CA PHE A 407 -13.19 -4.69 7.20
C PHE A 407 -14.57 -5.10 7.70
N LYS A 408 -14.82 -6.38 7.92
CA LYS A 408 -16.10 -6.88 8.43
C LYS A 408 -16.40 -6.38 9.86
N HIS A 409 -15.39 -6.46 10.74
CA HIS A 409 -15.55 -6.09 12.15
C HIS A 409 -15.75 -4.59 12.31
N HIS A 410 -14.96 -3.79 11.61
CA HIS A 410 -14.97 -2.33 11.69
C HIS A 410 -15.82 -1.66 10.60
N PHE A 411 -16.67 -2.41 9.89
CA PHE A 411 -17.46 -1.89 8.76
C PHE A 411 -18.21 -0.60 9.13
N ASN A 412 -18.95 -0.60 10.22
CA ASN A 412 -19.72 0.57 10.67
C ASN A 412 -18.83 1.77 11.04
N LEU A 413 -17.63 1.50 11.61
CA LEU A 413 -16.65 2.52 11.98
C LEU A 413 -16.05 3.19 10.74
N LEU A 414 -15.79 2.42 9.70
CA LEU A 414 -15.12 2.88 8.48
C LEU A 414 -16.05 3.52 7.47
N MET A 415 -17.34 3.16 7.48
CA MET A 415 -18.32 3.72 6.53
C MET A 415 -18.65 5.18 6.81
N PHE A 416 -19.03 5.90 5.75
CA PHE A 416 -19.37 7.33 5.78
C PHE A 416 -20.86 7.55 6.08
N TRP A 417 -21.40 6.93 7.14
CA TRP A 417 -22.79 7.08 7.52
C TRP A 417 -23.07 8.48 8.10
N PRO A 418 -24.13 9.16 7.67
CA PRO A 418 -24.55 10.42 8.30
C PRO A 418 -24.88 10.22 9.78
N GLY A 419 -24.32 11.06 10.64
CA GLY A 419 -24.63 11.06 12.08
C GLY A 419 -23.80 10.11 12.95
N HIS A 420 -22.89 9.29 12.38
CA HIS A 420 -21.99 8.44 13.17
C HIS A 420 -20.81 9.27 13.71
N LYS A 421 -20.99 9.84 14.91
CA LYS A 421 -19.97 10.69 15.59
C LYS A 421 -19.01 9.92 16.50
N SER A 422 -19.02 8.60 16.49
CA SER A 422 -18.33 7.78 17.52
C SER A 422 -16.83 7.51 17.25
N SER A 423 -16.24 8.06 16.19
CA SER A 423 -14.81 7.89 15.94
C SER A 423 -14.13 9.19 15.56
N LEU A 424 -12.88 9.34 16.00
CA LEU A 424 -12.02 10.48 15.66
C LEU A 424 -11.30 10.29 14.31
N LEU A 425 -11.62 9.24 13.55
CA LEU A 425 -11.05 9.00 12.22
C LEU A 425 -11.33 10.16 11.27
N THR A 426 -10.29 10.67 10.64
CA THR A 426 -10.40 11.63 9.54
C THR A 426 -11.00 10.95 8.30
N PHE A 427 -11.50 11.76 7.35
CA PHE A 427 -11.98 11.24 6.05
C PHE A 427 -10.90 10.41 5.35
N SER A 428 -9.66 10.89 5.36
CA SER A 428 -8.53 10.22 4.73
C SER A 428 -8.23 8.87 5.39
N GLN A 429 -8.19 8.81 6.72
CA GLN A 429 -7.99 7.57 7.47
C GLN A 429 -9.10 6.55 7.16
N LYS A 430 -10.37 6.97 7.19
CA LYS A 430 -11.50 6.10 6.81
C LYS A 430 -11.34 5.52 5.41
N LEU A 431 -11.02 6.38 4.43
CA LEU A 431 -10.86 5.97 3.04
C LEU A 431 -9.75 4.92 2.88
N HIS A 432 -8.60 5.14 3.49
CA HIS A 432 -7.45 4.24 3.35
C HIS A 432 -7.63 2.92 4.11
N HIS A 433 -8.16 2.95 5.34
CA HIS A 433 -8.50 1.72 6.06
C HIS A 433 -9.62 0.92 5.36
N LEU A 434 -10.64 1.61 4.82
CA LEU A 434 -11.67 0.97 4.01
C LEU A 434 -11.05 0.30 2.77
N ASN A 435 -10.15 0.99 2.06
CA ASN A 435 -9.46 0.44 0.90
C ASN A 435 -8.57 -0.75 1.27
N HIS A 436 -7.85 -0.69 2.39
CA HIS A 436 -7.01 -1.80 2.86
C HIS A 436 -7.78 -3.12 2.98
N GLY A 437 -8.98 -3.09 3.53
CA GLY A 437 -9.85 -4.27 3.62
C GLY A 437 -10.55 -4.62 2.31
N SER A 438 -11.12 -3.62 1.60
CA SER A 438 -11.98 -3.85 0.43
C SER A 438 -11.23 -4.25 -0.84
N ILE A 439 -9.96 -3.86 -0.99
CA ILE A 439 -9.16 -4.16 -2.19
C ILE A 439 -9.06 -5.67 -2.47
N ARG A 440 -9.15 -6.50 -1.43
CA ARG A 440 -9.11 -7.97 -1.55
C ARG A 440 -10.33 -8.53 -2.29
N PHE A 441 -11.46 -7.84 -2.26
CA PHE A 441 -12.64 -8.22 -3.06
C PHE A 441 -12.40 -8.08 -4.56
N ASN A 442 -11.50 -7.19 -5.01
CA ASN A 442 -11.16 -7.06 -6.44
C ASN A 442 -10.56 -8.34 -7.01
N VAL A 443 -9.81 -9.10 -6.20
CA VAL A 443 -9.29 -10.41 -6.62
C VAL A 443 -10.43 -11.39 -6.84
N GLY A 444 -11.41 -11.44 -5.92
CA GLY A 444 -12.61 -12.27 -6.07
C GLY A 444 -13.43 -11.89 -7.31
N LEU A 445 -13.61 -10.59 -7.57
CA LEU A 445 -14.29 -10.10 -8.77
C LEU A 445 -13.53 -10.46 -10.07
N GLY A 446 -12.19 -10.43 -10.04
CA GLY A 446 -11.36 -10.90 -11.15
C GLY A 446 -11.65 -12.37 -11.49
N LEU A 447 -11.87 -13.22 -10.49
CA LEU A 447 -12.28 -14.61 -10.70
C LEU A 447 -13.66 -14.74 -11.35
N LEU A 448 -14.58 -13.80 -11.16
CA LEU A 448 -15.89 -13.77 -11.83
C LEU A 448 -15.78 -13.24 -13.27
N LEU A 449 -14.87 -12.28 -13.52
CA LEU A 449 -14.65 -11.73 -14.87
C LEU A 449 -14.08 -12.79 -15.83
N THR A 450 -13.29 -13.74 -15.35
CA THR A 450 -12.69 -14.78 -16.18
C THR A 450 -13.75 -15.68 -16.84
N PRO A 451 -14.66 -16.37 -16.11
CA PRO A 451 -15.69 -17.19 -16.76
C PRO A 451 -16.66 -16.36 -17.62
N LEU A 452 -16.94 -15.12 -17.23
CA LEU A 452 -17.75 -14.23 -18.04
C LEU A 452 -17.06 -13.87 -19.36
N GLY A 453 -15.75 -13.64 -19.36
CA GLY A 453 -14.96 -13.46 -20.58
C GLY A 453 -15.01 -14.69 -21.49
N PHE A 454 -14.88 -15.90 -20.92
CA PHE A 454 -15.08 -17.16 -21.68
C PHE A 454 -16.48 -17.27 -22.24
N ALA A 455 -17.52 -16.89 -21.49
CA ALA A 455 -18.91 -16.90 -21.97
C ALA A 455 -19.10 -15.94 -23.15
N VAL A 456 -18.51 -14.74 -23.11
CA VAL A 456 -18.51 -13.79 -24.25
C VAL A 456 -17.85 -14.41 -25.48
N ILE A 457 -16.65 -14.96 -25.35
CA ILE A 457 -15.91 -15.60 -26.44
C ILE A 457 -16.72 -16.79 -27.02
N THR A 458 -17.25 -17.63 -26.15
CA THR A 458 -18.08 -18.79 -26.58
C THR A 458 -19.33 -18.34 -27.35
N SER A 459 -20.02 -17.31 -26.87
CA SER A 459 -21.16 -16.72 -27.58
C SER A 459 -20.78 -16.22 -28.96
N MET A 460 -19.66 -15.47 -29.05
CA MET A 460 -19.15 -14.97 -30.34
C MET A 460 -18.85 -16.12 -31.33
N VAL A 461 -18.20 -17.19 -30.86
CA VAL A 461 -17.90 -18.37 -31.68
C VAL A 461 -19.19 -19.05 -32.18
N LEU A 462 -20.14 -19.25 -31.29
CA LEU A 462 -21.43 -19.91 -31.65
C LEU A 462 -22.24 -19.09 -32.66
N HIS A 463 -22.20 -17.75 -32.55
CA HIS A 463 -22.90 -16.87 -33.47
C HIS A 463 -22.06 -16.45 -34.69
N LYS A 464 -20.82 -17.00 -34.82
CA LYS A 464 -19.87 -16.65 -35.91
C LYS A 464 -19.60 -15.16 -36.01
N GLU A 465 -19.52 -14.49 -34.87
CA GLU A 465 -19.28 -13.05 -34.76
C GLU A 465 -17.79 -12.74 -34.87
N VAL A 466 -17.46 -11.73 -35.65
CA VAL A 466 -16.10 -11.21 -35.80
C VAL A 466 -16.10 -9.73 -35.42
N ILE A 467 -15.37 -9.38 -34.36
CA ILE A 467 -15.16 -7.99 -33.97
C ILE A 467 -13.83 -7.53 -34.56
N GLN A 468 -13.87 -6.52 -35.40
CA GLN A 468 -12.66 -5.78 -35.76
C GLN A 468 -12.25 -4.95 -34.56
N VAL A 469 -11.10 -5.30 -33.95
CA VAL A 469 -10.56 -4.56 -32.81
C VAL A 469 -10.03 -3.22 -33.29
N PRO A 470 -10.64 -2.09 -32.91
CA PRO A 470 -10.18 -0.79 -33.35
C PRO A 470 -8.84 -0.43 -32.70
N PHE A 471 -8.06 0.39 -33.42
CA PHE A 471 -6.73 0.79 -33.00
C PHE A 471 -6.72 1.42 -31.59
N GLU A 472 -7.73 2.20 -31.27
CA GLU A 472 -7.88 2.87 -29.97
C GLU A 472 -7.94 1.86 -28.80
N LEU A 473 -8.66 0.75 -28.98
CA LEU A 473 -8.73 -0.30 -27.96
C LEU A 473 -7.38 -1.02 -27.80
N TRP A 474 -6.71 -1.31 -28.92
CA TRP A 474 -5.38 -1.88 -28.94
C TRP A 474 -4.37 -0.98 -28.19
N LEU A 475 -4.37 0.31 -28.51
CA LEU A 475 -3.54 1.31 -27.87
C LEU A 475 -3.85 1.39 -26.36
N ALA A 476 -5.13 1.48 -25.99
CA ALA A 476 -5.55 1.59 -24.60
C ALA A 476 -5.14 0.36 -23.75
N VAL A 477 -5.29 -0.86 -24.29
CA VAL A 477 -4.83 -2.09 -23.63
C VAL A 477 -3.32 -2.07 -23.45
N THR A 478 -2.56 -1.70 -24.49
CA THR A 478 -1.10 -1.62 -24.43
C THR A 478 -0.64 -0.59 -23.39
N VAL A 479 -1.23 0.60 -23.37
CA VAL A 479 -0.91 1.66 -22.39
C VAL A 479 -1.27 1.21 -20.97
N SER A 480 -2.40 0.53 -20.78
CA SER A 480 -2.79 0.00 -19.48
C SER A 480 -1.81 -1.07 -18.97
N LEU A 481 -1.33 -1.97 -19.86
CA LEU A 481 -0.33 -2.97 -19.49
C LEU A 481 1.01 -2.33 -19.11
N ILE A 482 1.49 -1.37 -19.94
CA ILE A 482 2.74 -0.64 -19.65
C ILE A 482 2.60 0.14 -18.33
N SER A 483 1.47 0.80 -18.10
CA SER A 483 1.18 1.49 -16.85
C SER A 483 1.22 0.55 -15.66
N GLY A 484 0.61 -0.62 -15.77
CA GLY A 484 0.63 -1.64 -14.71
C GLY A 484 2.06 -2.11 -14.38
N VAL A 485 2.90 -2.32 -15.39
CA VAL A 485 4.32 -2.69 -15.18
C VAL A 485 5.14 -1.54 -14.60
N TYR A 486 4.88 -0.30 -15.03
CA TYR A 486 5.63 0.87 -14.55
C TYR A 486 5.26 1.28 -13.12
N LEU A 487 3.98 1.15 -12.76
CA LEU A 487 3.47 1.59 -11.46
C LEU A 487 3.68 0.55 -10.34
N ASN A 488 3.86 -0.72 -10.68
CA ASN A 488 4.15 -1.81 -9.76
C ASN A 488 5.63 -2.19 -9.79
#